data_b5fca32f82e93c1966098cdfacd20a0a
#
_entry.id   b5fca32f82e93c1966098cdfacd20a0a
#
_cell.length_a   1.000
_cell.length_b   1.000
_cell.length_c   1.000
_cell.angle_alpha   90.00
_cell.angle_beta   90.00
_cell.angle_gamma   90.00
#
_symmetry.space_group_name_H-M   'P 1'
#
loop_
_entity.id
_entity.type
_entity.pdbx_description
1 polymer ?
#
loop_
_entity_poly.entity_id
_entity_poly.type
_entity_poly.pdbx_seq_one_letter_code
_entity_poly.pdbx_strand_id
1 'polypeptide(L)'
;MSAIQSLNNFLWHDYVLYAVLATGVLYTVWSVFSQYRALTHGVAITLGHYDNPRDPGAINHFQALSTAMSSTVGLGNIGGVALAIALGGPGALFWMWVVGVIGMSVKTIEVTLAMMYRNLDDPENPHGGPMWVARKAFAEFGWVKVGYAVGALYCLATIIGSVTGGNMFQAWNVADVTNTYFGWPRTLVGAILAVTVGLVLIGGIKRIGHVTGVLVPFMCVTYMIGGIYVLVLNAEAIPGIIAIIFRSAFSPIEATGAFVGGSIGAAMLWGMKRALYSSEVGLGTSAIAHSAAKTDEPVREGLVAGLEPFIDTLVVCTITGLVILSSGVWNRGADLILEEVPQFEASTAGEWTIAPILLPAKNNGDTWVDGAAIFAIVSIGDPANGGRLQRLSGTVVSGIAESLQAKQLIANFESIAAEQKPELRDGGIYQSYTGASLTALAFNQTHDWLGIWLVTVAAWFFAVSTIISQGYYAEQAVIYLFRGRGIMLFKVLYCSATFVATLGFMRTDRELDAVTTTGTGLVLLVSLPITLIFGYKAIAAYHEYIARLKSGSMVPEHLHPHLVDVISGKDVEEESS
;
A
#
# COMPACT_ATOMS: atom_id res chain seq x y z
N MET A 1 -2.21 -11.09 -19.95
CA MET A 1 -1.84 -11.45 -18.56
C MET A 1 -0.45 -12.06 -18.46
N SER A 2 -0.04 -13.05 -19.28
CA SER A 2 1.31 -13.68 -19.17
C SER A 2 2.48 -12.69 -19.25
N ALA A 3 2.45 -11.71 -20.16
CA ALA A 3 3.51 -10.69 -20.28
C ALA A 3 3.60 -9.76 -19.05
N ILE A 4 2.45 -9.34 -18.49
CA ILE A 4 2.41 -8.52 -17.26
C ILE A 4 2.94 -9.33 -16.09
N GLN A 5 2.62 -10.60 -16.01
CA GLN A 5 3.09 -11.48 -14.94
C GLN A 5 4.60 -11.75 -15.03
N SER A 6 5.13 -11.93 -16.25
CA SER A 6 6.58 -12.06 -16.47
C SER A 6 7.32 -10.76 -16.09
N LEU A 7 6.79 -9.60 -16.45
CA LEU A 7 7.34 -8.30 -16.08
C LEU A 7 7.28 -8.09 -14.56
N ASN A 8 6.15 -8.43 -13.93
CA ASN A 8 5.98 -8.34 -12.48
C ASN A 8 7.00 -9.22 -11.72
N ASN A 9 7.20 -10.46 -12.18
CA ASN A 9 8.20 -11.37 -11.59
C ASN A 9 9.64 -10.84 -11.73
N PHE A 10 9.94 -10.15 -12.83
CA PHE A 10 11.24 -9.46 -12.99
C PHE A 10 11.40 -8.27 -12.05
N LEU A 11 10.36 -7.41 -11.95
CA LEU A 11 10.41 -6.20 -11.12
C LEU A 11 10.46 -6.51 -9.61
N TRP A 12 9.90 -7.63 -9.19
CA TRP A 12 9.86 -8.08 -7.79
C TRP A 12 10.75 -9.29 -7.54
N HIS A 13 11.79 -9.44 -8.36
CA HIS A 13 12.79 -10.48 -8.13
C HIS A 13 13.57 -10.19 -6.84
N ASP A 14 14.03 -11.25 -6.17
CA ASP A 14 14.76 -11.18 -4.89
C ASP A 14 15.91 -10.15 -4.90
N TYR A 15 16.60 -9.98 -6.03
CA TYR A 15 17.66 -8.99 -6.15
C TYR A 15 17.18 -7.55 -5.95
N VAL A 16 15.97 -7.21 -6.39
CA VAL A 16 15.39 -5.87 -6.19
C VAL A 16 15.09 -5.65 -4.71
N LEU A 17 14.55 -6.68 -4.04
CA LEU A 17 14.27 -6.64 -2.61
C LEU A 17 15.55 -6.48 -1.80
N TYR A 18 16.61 -7.24 -2.13
CA TYR A 18 17.92 -7.10 -1.49
C TYR A 18 18.55 -5.73 -1.75
N ALA A 19 18.38 -5.16 -2.94
CA ALA A 19 18.86 -3.81 -3.25
C ALA A 19 18.19 -2.75 -2.36
N VAL A 20 16.87 -2.87 -2.15
CA VAL A 20 16.14 -1.97 -1.24
C VAL A 20 16.60 -2.12 0.21
N LEU A 21 16.74 -3.36 0.70
CA LEU A 21 17.28 -3.63 2.05
C LEU A 21 18.68 -3.03 2.21
N ALA A 22 19.56 -3.31 1.26
CA ALA A 22 20.94 -2.80 1.30
C ALA A 22 20.97 -1.26 1.30
N THR A 23 20.11 -0.62 0.48
CA THR A 23 19.97 0.84 0.46
C THR A 23 19.50 1.38 1.80
N GLY A 24 18.48 0.75 2.40
CA GLY A 24 17.95 1.14 3.71
C GLY A 24 18.99 1.01 4.83
N VAL A 25 19.73 -0.10 4.85
CA VAL A 25 20.82 -0.31 5.80
C VAL A 25 21.95 0.71 5.57
N LEU A 26 22.35 0.93 4.31
CA LEU A 26 23.37 1.91 3.94
C LEU A 26 23.01 3.30 4.49
N TYR A 27 21.81 3.80 4.21
CA TYR A 27 21.40 5.13 4.67
C TYR A 27 21.16 5.19 6.18
N THR A 28 20.69 4.12 6.80
CA THR A 28 20.58 4.05 8.26
C THR A 28 21.93 4.25 8.94
N VAL A 29 22.96 3.52 8.48
CA VAL A 29 24.30 3.61 9.04
C VAL A 29 24.95 4.95 8.68
N TRP A 30 24.86 5.38 7.43
CA TRP A 30 25.50 6.60 6.94
C TRP A 30 24.90 7.88 7.54
N SER A 31 23.57 7.92 7.80
CA SER A 31 22.91 9.02 8.49
C SER A 31 23.04 8.95 10.03
N VAL A 32 23.77 7.97 10.56
CA VAL A 32 23.89 7.73 12.01
C VAL A 32 22.49 7.65 12.67
N PHE A 33 21.63 6.75 12.12
CA PHE A 33 20.27 6.50 12.57
C PHE A 33 19.37 7.75 12.52
N SER A 34 19.13 8.26 11.29
CA SER A 34 18.20 9.39 11.05
C SER A 34 16.78 9.13 11.59
N GLN A 35 16.39 7.88 11.80
CA GLN A 35 15.14 7.48 12.44
C GLN A 35 14.91 8.18 13.78
N TYR A 36 15.95 8.22 14.63
CA TYR A 36 15.88 8.93 15.91
C TYR A 36 15.60 10.42 15.73
N ARG A 37 16.21 11.04 14.72
CA ARG A 37 16.01 12.46 14.42
C ARG A 37 14.65 12.73 13.82
N ALA A 38 14.13 11.84 12.99
CA ALA A 38 12.76 11.93 12.48
C ALA A 38 11.75 11.89 13.64
N LEU A 39 11.90 10.93 14.57
CA LEU A 39 10.97 10.76 15.70
C LEU A 39 11.06 11.90 16.75
N THR A 40 12.17 12.61 16.83
CA THR A 40 12.34 13.72 17.80
C THR A 40 12.18 15.07 17.14
N HIS A 41 13.11 15.44 16.29
CA HIS A 41 13.14 16.76 15.65
C HIS A 41 12.11 16.86 14.50
N GLY A 42 11.91 15.76 13.71
CA GLY A 42 10.88 15.71 12.66
C GLY A 42 9.47 15.93 13.20
N VAL A 43 9.16 15.39 14.38
CA VAL A 43 7.88 15.66 15.08
C VAL A 43 7.75 17.13 15.43
N ALA A 44 8.80 17.76 16.00
CA ALA A 44 8.77 19.18 16.32
C ALA A 44 8.55 20.06 15.07
N ILE A 45 9.21 19.72 13.95
CA ILE A 45 8.99 20.41 12.66
C ILE A 45 7.54 20.26 12.23
N THR A 46 7.01 19.04 12.25
CA THR A 46 5.62 18.75 11.84
C THR A 46 4.59 19.50 12.69
N LEU A 47 4.90 19.74 13.96
CA LEU A 47 4.05 20.51 14.87
C LEU A 47 4.16 22.03 14.67
N GLY A 48 4.91 22.52 13.68
CA GLY A 48 4.99 23.93 13.31
C GLY A 48 6.02 24.76 14.09
N HIS A 49 6.88 24.15 14.92
CA HIS A 49 7.90 24.91 15.67
C HIS A 49 8.91 25.64 14.77
N TYR A 50 9.05 25.19 13.51
CA TYR A 50 10.01 25.71 12.53
C TYR A 50 9.35 26.29 11.28
N ASP A 51 8.02 26.52 11.30
CA ASP A 51 7.28 27.07 10.18
C ASP A 51 7.65 28.56 10.00
N ASN A 52 8.00 28.93 8.76
CA ASN A 52 8.26 30.32 8.39
C ASN A 52 7.38 30.68 7.18
N PRO A 53 6.41 31.59 7.33
CA PRO A 53 5.51 32.01 6.24
C PRO A 53 6.23 32.60 5.03
N ARG A 54 7.47 33.10 5.21
CA ARG A 54 8.26 33.74 4.14
C ARG A 54 9.02 32.75 3.29
N ASP A 55 9.13 31.48 3.72
CA ASP A 55 9.84 30.45 2.99
C ASP A 55 9.05 30.05 1.73
N PRO A 56 9.73 29.68 0.63
CA PRO A 56 9.06 29.23 -0.59
C PRO A 56 8.34 27.91 -0.35
N GLY A 57 7.09 27.82 -0.79
CA GLY A 57 6.25 26.64 -0.66
C GLY A 57 4.77 26.96 -0.71
N ALA A 58 3.96 25.97 -0.96
CA ALA A 58 2.50 26.09 -1.10
C ALA A 58 1.74 25.69 0.17
N ILE A 59 2.30 24.79 0.98
CA ILE A 59 1.69 24.15 2.15
C ILE A 59 2.71 24.05 3.28
N ASN A 60 2.27 23.94 4.54
CA ASN A 60 3.16 23.75 5.67
C ASN A 60 3.65 22.29 5.81
N HIS A 61 4.57 22.03 6.74
CA HIS A 61 5.14 20.72 6.99
C HIS A 61 4.09 19.64 7.35
N PHE A 62 3.12 19.99 8.18
CA PHE A 62 2.04 19.07 8.58
C PHE A 62 1.16 18.67 7.39
N GLN A 63 0.80 19.64 6.54
CA GLN A 63 0.00 19.38 5.33
C GLN A 63 0.79 18.59 4.28
N ALA A 64 2.09 18.81 4.18
CA ALA A 64 2.96 18.05 3.29
C ALA A 64 3.05 16.59 3.75
N LEU A 65 3.29 16.33 5.05
CA LEU A 65 3.25 15.00 5.63
C LEU A 65 1.87 14.35 5.45
N SER A 66 0.79 15.06 5.75
CA SER A 66 -0.57 14.53 5.59
C SER A 66 -0.89 14.19 4.13
N THR A 67 -0.43 15.01 3.17
CA THR A 67 -0.61 14.74 1.74
C THR A 67 0.19 13.51 1.31
N ALA A 68 1.42 13.36 1.77
CA ALA A 68 2.24 12.17 1.52
C ALA A 68 1.63 10.93 2.19
N MET A 69 1.23 11.04 3.45
CA MET A 69 0.56 9.96 4.17
C MET A 69 -0.79 9.57 3.57
N SER A 70 -1.51 10.49 2.93
CA SER A 70 -2.76 10.13 2.25
C SER A 70 -2.54 9.21 1.05
N SER A 71 -1.34 9.22 0.47
CA SER A 71 -0.94 8.27 -0.56
C SER A 71 -0.52 6.91 0.03
N THR A 72 0.22 6.93 1.13
CA THR A 72 0.79 5.74 1.76
C THR A 72 -0.23 5.02 2.64
N VAL A 73 -0.96 5.74 3.50
CA VAL A 73 -2.03 5.17 4.34
C VAL A 73 -3.29 4.96 3.50
N GLY A 74 -3.37 3.81 2.87
CA GLY A 74 -4.42 3.43 1.95
C GLY A 74 -4.91 2.01 2.19
N LEU A 75 -5.55 1.43 1.19
CA LEU A 75 -5.96 0.02 1.24
C LEU A 75 -4.77 -0.95 1.30
N GLY A 76 -3.55 -0.47 1.05
CA GLY A 76 -2.31 -1.20 1.33
C GLY A 76 -2.17 -1.60 2.80
N ASN A 77 -2.54 -0.74 3.73
CA ASN A 77 -2.47 -0.96 5.19
C ASN A 77 -3.56 -1.89 5.71
N ILE A 78 -4.68 -1.98 5.02
CA ILE A 78 -5.80 -2.84 5.36
C ILE A 78 -5.68 -4.16 4.58
N GLY A 79 -5.87 -4.08 3.27
CA GLY A 79 -5.91 -5.23 2.39
C GLY A 79 -4.53 -5.80 2.05
N GLY A 80 -3.51 -4.95 1.94
CA GLY A 80 -2.14 -5.39 1.65
C GLY A 80 -1.54 -6.20 2.80
N VAL A 81 -1.76 -5.80 4.06
CA VAL A 81 -1.32 -6.57 5.24
C VAL A 81 -2.05 -7.91 5.31
N ALA A 82 -3.36 -7.92 5.03
CA ALA A 82 -4.14 -9.15 4.99
C ALA A 82 -3.57 -10.13 3.96
N LEU A 83 -3.22 -9.64 2.78
CA LEU A 83 -2.63 -10.45 1.72
C LEU A 83 -1.20 -10.92 2.08
N ALA A 84 -0.39 -10.07 2.75
CA ALA A 84 0.94 -10.47 3.24
C ALA A 84 0.85 -11.66 4.20
N ILE A 85 -0.08 -11.60 5.15
CA ILE A 85 -0.29 -12.68 6.12
C ILE A 85 -0.90 -13.93 5.46
N ALA A 86 -1.87 -13.75 4.56
CA ALA A 86 -2.52 -14.87 3.88
C ALA A 86 -1.59 -15.67 2.96
N LEU A 87 -0.54 -15.05 2.40
CA LEU A 87 0.39 -15.66 1.46
C LEU A 87 1.79 -15.91 2.06
N GLY A 88 2.23 -15.04 2.97
CA GLY A 88 3.54 -15.14 3.61
C GLY A 88 3.52 -15.65 5.06
N GLY A 89 2.33 -15.77 5.65
CA GLY A 89 2.16 -16.14 7.05
C GLY A 89 2.48 -15.00 8.02
N PRO A 90 2.40 -15.27 9.34
CA PRO A 90 2.67 -14.27 10.39
C PRO A 90 4.04 -13.61 10.29
N GLY A 91 5.07 -14.33 9.82
CA GLY A 91 6.43 -13.80 9.64
C GLY A 91 6.54 -12.66 8.62
N ALA A 92 5.57 -12.53 7.73
CA ALA A 92 5.52 -11.40 6.81
C ALA A 92 5.46 -10.06 7.55
N LEU A 93 4.77 -10.00 8.69
CA LEU A 93 4.67 -8.77 9.50
C LEU A 93 6.04 -8.36 10.08
N PHE A 94 6.88 -9.31 10.47
CA PHE A 94 8.27 -9.02 10.89
C PHE A 94 9.06 -8.34 9.77
N TRP A 95 8.98 -8.85 8.54
CA TRP A 95 9.69 -8.28 7.41
C TRP A 95 9.11 -6.92 6.99
N MET A 96 7.82 -6.67 7.22
CA MET A 96 7.24 -5.33 7.12
C MET A 96 7.88 -4.38 8.12
N TRP A 97 8.07 -4.77 9.38
CA TRP A 97 8.74 -3.93 10.38
C TRP A 97 10.19 -3.60 9.99
N VAL A 98 10.93 -4.57 9.47
CA VAL A 98 12.30 -4.33 8.97
C VAL A 98 12.30 -3.24 7.91
N VAL A 99 11.43 -3.35 6.90
CA VAL A 99 11.30 -2.34 5.85
C VAL A 99 10.83 -0.99 6.42
N GLY A 100 9.90 -0.98 7.37
CA GLY A 100 9.44 0.24 8.02
C GLY A 100 10.59 0.99 8.69
N VAL A 101 11.41 0.29 9.49
CA VAL A 101 12.55 0.90 10.21
C VAL A 101 13.61 1.47 9.26
N ILE A 102 14.09 0.66 8.31
CA ILE A 102 15.12 1.12 7.37
C ILE A 102 14.56 2.15 6.38
N GLY A 103 13.27 2.04 6.07
CA GLY A 103 12.55 2.94 5.17
C GLY A 103 12.51 4.38 5.65
N MET A 104 12.48 4.61 6.97
CA MET A 104 12.55 5.96 7.54
C MET A 104 13.80 6.71 7.07
N SER A 105 14.96 6.04 7.03
CA SER A 105 16.20 6.65 6.52
C SER A 105 16.17 6.88 5.02
N VAL A 106 15.64 5.93 4.25
CA VAL A 106 15.51 6.09 2.79
C VAL A 106 14.63 7.29 2.48
N LYS A 107 13.45 7.41 3.11
CA LYS A 107 12.54 8.55 2.94
C LYS A 107 13.20 9.88 3.30
N THR A 108 13.92 9.92 4.43
CA THR A 108 14.67 11.13 4.83
C THR A 108 15.62 11.58 3.71
N ILE A 109 16.36 10.67 3.10
CA ILE A 109 17.32 10.99 2.05
C ILE A 109 16.64 11.33 0.72
N GLU A 110 15.61 10.58 0.32
CA GLU A 110 14.83 10.84 -0.90
C GLU A 110 14.23 12.24 -0.90
N VAL A 111 13.56 12.60 0.19
CA VAL A 111 12.87 13.88 0.30
C VAL A 111 13.88 15.02 0.46
N THR A 112 14.94 14.86 1.26
CA THR A 112 16.02 15.85 1.33
C THR A 112 16.59 16.12 -0.06
N LEU A 113 16.88 15.06 -0.83
CA LEU A 113 17.39 15.19 -2.19
C LEU A 113 16.40 15.90 -3.12
N ALA A 114 15.13 15.57 -3.06
CA ALA A 114 14.09 16.20 -3.87
C ALA A 114 13.93 17.70 -3.54
N MET A 115 14.01 18.07 -2.27
CA MET A 115 13.96 19.44 -1.80
C MET A 115 15.17 20.26 -2.29
N MET A 116 16.38 19.68 -2.27
CA MET A 116 17.60 20.34 -2.79
C MET A 116 17.50 20.68 -4.29
N TYR A 117 16.76 19.86 -5.06
CA TYR A 117 16.67 19.99 -6.52
C TYR A 117 15.30 20.44 -7.01
N ARG A 118 14.38 20.82 -6.13
CA ARG A 118 13.05 21.28 -6.53
C ARG A 118 13.13 22.51 -7.44
N ASN A 119 12.13 22.68 -8.28
CA ASN A 119 12.00 23.83 -9.14
C ASN A 119 11.25 24.96 -8.43
N LEU A 120 11.88 26.11 -8.30
CA LEU A 120 11.38 27.31 -7.63
C LEU A 120 11.08 28.45 -8.63
N ASP A 121 10.83 28.14 -9.92
CA ASP A 121 10.43 29.16 -10.91
C ASP A 121 9.14 29.88 -10.45
N ASP A 122 8.26 29.17 -9.74
CA ASP A 122 7.13 29.70 -8.99
C ASP A 122 7.29 29.34 -7.50
N PRO A 123 7.76 30.27 -6.66
CA PRO A 123 7.98 30.02 -5.23
C PRO A 123 6.71 29.65 -4.45
N GLU A 124 5.52 30.11 -4.92
CA GLU A 124 4.24 29.78 -4.31
C GLU A 124 3.71 28.39 -4.67
N ASN A 125 4.30 27.76 -5.70
CA ASN A 125 3.91 26.42 -6.16
C ASN A 125 5.12 25.65 -6.68
N PRO A 126 6.08 25.32 -5.82
CA PRO A 126 7.30 24.61 -6.23
C PRO A 126 7.01 23.19 -6.71
N HIS A 127 7.80 22.74 -7.68
CA HIS A 127 7.69 21.41 -8.25
C HIS A 127 8.97 20.61 -7.96
N GLY A 128 8.84 19.39 -7.43
CA GLY A 128 9.99 18.54 -7.10
C GLY A 128 9.73 17.07 -7.34
N GLY A 129 10.61 16.25 -6.79
CA GLY A 129 10.59 14.80 -6.92
C GLY A 129 11.74 14.26 -7.77
N PRO A 130 11.86 12.93 -7.92
CA PRO A 130 12.99 12.28 -8.59
C PRO A 130 13.23 12.74 -10.04
N MET A 131 12.20 13.16 -10.77
CA MET A 131 12.35 13.71 -12.12
C MET A 131 13.16 15.00 -12.14
N TRP A 132 12.97 15.87 -11.17
CA TRP A 132 13.73 17.12 -11.06
C TRP A 132 15.15 16.86 -10.53
N VAL A 133 15.30 15.90 -9.59
CA VAL A 133 16.62 15.43 -9.14
C VAL A 133 17.42 14.92 -10.34
N ALA A 134 16.87 13.97 -11.10
CA ALA A 134 17.56 13.43 -12.28
C ALA A 134 17.95 14.55 -13.25
N ARG A 135 17.01 15.44 -13.60
CA ARG A 135 17.26 16.51 -14.56
C ARG A 135 18.39 17.45 -14.12
N LYS A 136 18.37 17.90 -12.86
CA LYS A 136 19.32 18.90 -12.36
C LYS A 136 20.65 18.28 -11.93
N ALA A 137 20.62 17.14 -11.21
CA ALA A 137 21.83 16.52 -10.71
C ALA A 137 22.70 15.92 -11.83
N PHE A 138 22.12 15.27 -12.86
CA PHE A 138 22.89 14.83 -14.03
C PHE A 138 23.45 15.99 -14.84
N ALA A 139 22.75 17.15 -14.87
CA ALA A 139 23.24 18.34 -15.56
C ALA A 139 24.53 18.91 -14.95
N GLU A 140 24.74 18.78 -13.63
CA GLU A 140 25.98 19.18 -12.95
C GLU A 140 27.21 18.40 -13.47
N PHE A 141 27.00 17.17 -13.96
CA PHE A 141 28.03 16.36 -14.60
C PHE A 141 28.11 16.54 -16.13
N GLY A 142 27.37 17.51 -16.67
CA GLY A 142 27.29 17.73 -18.12
C GLY A 142 26.35 16.77 -18.87
N TRP A 143 25.68 15.87 -18.19
CA TRP A 143 24.81 14.82 -18.77
C TRP A 143 23.35 15.26 -18.87
N VAL A 144 23.10 16.46 -19.39
CA VAL A 144 21.78 17.09 -19.48
C VAL A 144 20.72 16.20 -20.16
N LYS A 145 21.10 15.55 -21.29
CA LYS A 145 20.17 14.70 -22.06
C LYS A 145 19.81 13.43 -21.26
N VAL A 146 20.78 12.83 -20.55
CA VAL A 146 20.54 11.65 -19.70
C VAL A 146 19.60 12.02 -18.55
N GLY A 147 19.86 13.13 -17.86
CA GLY A 147 19.00 13.61 -16.77
C GLY A 147 17.55 13.84 -17.22
N TYR A 148 17.35 14.45 -18.40
CA TYR A 148 16.02 14.63 -18.96
C TYR A 148 15.34 13.29 -19.29
N ALA A 149 16.07 12.35 -19.92
CA ALA A 149 15.52 11.04 -20.29
C ALA A 149 15.14 10.19 -19.06
N VAL A 150 16.00 10.16 -18.03
CA VAL A 150 15.72 9.45 -16.77
C VAL A 150 14.54 10.09 -16.05
N GLY A 151 14.48 11.43 -15.98
CA GLY A 151 13.33 12.14 -15.40
C GLY A 151 12.02 11.86 -16.15
N ALA A 152 12.07 11.81 -17.49
CA ALA A 152 10.90 11.47 -18.31
C ALA A 152 10.46 10.02 -18.11
N LEU A 153 11.40 9.08 -18.00
CA LEU A 153 11.11 7.67 -17.71
C LEU A 153 10.45 7.52 -16.32
N TYR A 154 10.97 8.23 -15.31
CA TYR A 154 10.34 8.29 -13.99
C TYR A 154 8.91 8.82 -14.06
N CYS A 155 8.67 9.90 -14.80
CA CYS A 155 7.33 10.46 -14.98
C CYS A 155 6.35 9.46 -15.62
N LEU A 156 6.78 8.74 -16.66
CA LEU A 156 5.96 7.71 -17.30
C LEU A 156 5.63 6.57 -16.32
N ALA A 157 6.63 6.10 -15.57
CA ALA A 157 6.43 5.09 -14.53
C ALA A 157 5.47 5.58 -13.45
N THR A 158 5.61 6.82 -12.98
CA THR A 158 4.72 7.43 -11.97
C THR A 158 3.29 7.56 -12.47
N ILE A 159 3.06 7.98 -13.71
CA ILE A 159 1.71 8.02 -14.30
C ILE A 159 1.08 6.62 -14.30
N ILE A 160 1.83 5.60 -14.76
CA ILE A 160 1.34 4.20 -14.79
C ILE A 160 1.05 3.72 -13.36
N GLY A 161 1.97 3.88 -12.42
CA GLY A 161 1.82 3.45 -11.03
C GLY A 161 0.66 4.14 -10.32
N SER A 162 0.52 5.46 -10.50
CA SER A 162 -0.56 6.23 -9.90
C SER A 162 -1.94 5.87 -10.48
N VAL A 163 -2.05 5.60 -11.78
CA VAL A 163 -3.32 5.18 -12.40
C VAL A 163 -3.69 3.76 -11.98
N THR A 164 -2.73 2.85 -11.92
CA THR A 164 -3.01 1.43 -11.60
C THR A 164 -3.10 1.20 -10.10
N GLY A 165 -1.99 1.33 -9.37
CA GLY A 165 -1.89 1.06 -7.93
C GLY A 165 -2.54 2.13 -7.06
N GLY A 166 -2.34 3.39 -7.43
CA GLY A 166 -2.82 4.54 -6.66
C GLY A 166 -4.30 4.89 -6.88
N ASN A 167 -4.88 4.48 -8.01
CA ASN A 167 -6.27 4.81 -8.37
C ASN A 167 -7.13 3.55 -8.52
N MET A 168 -6.87 2.75 -9.55
CA MET A 168 -7.76 1.64 -9.93
C MET A 168 -7.85 0.57 -8.83
N PHE A 169 -6.73 0.27 -8.15
CA PHE A 169 -6.71 -0.66 -7.02
C PHE A 169 -7.59 -0.17 -5.87
N GLN A 170 -7.49 1.10 -5.53
CA GLN A 170 -8.26 1.70 -4.43
C GLN A 170 -9.77 1.67 -4.76
N ALA A 171 -10.13 2.10 -5.97
CA ALA A 171 -11.53 2.16 -6.43
C ALA A 171 -12.16 0.76 -6.48
N TRP A 172 -11.43 -0.23 -6.99
CA TRP A 172 -11.89 -1.61 -7.08
C TRP A 172 -12.16 -2.20 -5.68
N ASN A 173 -11.22 -2.06 -4.74
CA ASN A 173 -11.35 -2.60 -3.39
C ASN A 173 -12.54 -1.98 -2.63
N VAL A 174 -12.73 -0.65 -2.73
CA VAL A 174 -13.88 0.00 -2.10
C VAL A 174 -15.18 -0.47 -2.72
N ALA A 175 -15.23 -0.59 -4.05
CA ALA A 175 -16.42 -1.07 -4.73
C ALA A 175 -16.73 -2.51 -4.35
N ASP A 176 -15.71 -3.35 -4.18
CA ASP A 176 -15.85 -4.75 -3.79
C ASP A 176 -16.36 -4.90 -2.36
N VAL A 177 -15.71 -4.25 -1.38
CA VAL A 177 -16.12 -4.33 0.03
C VAL A 177 -17.51 -3.73 0.23
N THR A 178 -17.86 -2.64 -0.47
CA THR A 178 -19.17 -2.00 -0.36
C THR A 178 -20.27 -2.86 -1.01
N ASN A 179 -19.97 -3.50 -2.13
CA ASN A 179 -20.89 -4.44 -2.77
C ASN A 179 -21.12 -5.67 -1.89
N THR A 180 -20.04 -6.24 -1.32
CA THR A 180 -20.10 -7.45 -0.49
C THR A 180 -20.96 -7.27 0.76
N TYR A 181 -20.82 -6.14 1.45
CA TYR A 181 -21.52 -5.93 2.74
C TYR A 181 -22.82 -5.15 2.64
N PHE A 182 -22.95 -4.25 1.66
CA PHE A 182 -24.13 -3.37 1.53
C PHE A 182 -24.94 -3.59 0.25
N GLY A 183 -24.48 -4.47 -0.66
CA GLY A 183 -25.17 -4.76 -1.91
C GLY A 183 -25.19 -3.60 -2.91
N TRP A 184 -24.40 -2.55 -2.72
CA TRP A 184 -24.38 -1.41 -3.63
C TRP A 184 -23.75 -1.81 -4.97
N PRO A 185 -24.33 -1.35 -6.10
CA PRO A 185 -23.72 -1.58 -7.42
C PRO A 185 -22.31 -1.00 -7.46
N ARG A 186 -21.33 -1.80 -7.87
CA ARG A 186 -19.91 -1.37 -7.97
C ARG A 186 -19.75 -0.09 -8.81
N THR A 187 -20.52 0.03 -9.89
CA THR A 187 -20.51 1.21 -10.77
C THR A 187 -20.98 2.50 -10.06
N LEU A 188 -21.96 2.39 -9.16
CA LEU A 188 -22.40 3.53 -8.36
C LEU A 188 -21.29 4.01 -7.42
N VAL A 189 -20.62 3.07 -6.75
CA VAL A 189 -19.46 3.36 -5.89
C VAL A 189 -18.36 4.06 -6.68
N GLY A 190 -18.01 3.53 -7.87
CA GLY A 190 -17.02 4.13 -8.74
C GLY A 190 -17.38 5.54 -9.21
N ALA A 191 -18.65 5.80 -9.50
CA ALA A 191 -19.13 7.13 -9.89
C ALA A 191 -18.99 8.14 -8.73
N ILE A 192 -19.37 7.76 -7.51
CA ILE A 192 -19.24 8.59 -6.31
C ILE A 192 -17.76 8.91 -6.05
N LEU A 193 -16.88 7.90 -6.11
CA LEU A 193 -15.44 8.09 -5.94
C LEU A 193 -14.86 9.05 -6.98
N ALA A 194 -15.18 8.84 -8.26
CA ALA A 194 -14.66 9.67 -9.35
C ALA A 194 -15.07 11.15 -9.19
N VAL A 195 -16.32 11.41 -8.81
CA VAL A 195 -16.81 12.78 -8.57
C VAL A 195 -16.13 13.41 -7.35
N THR A 196 -16.07 12.68 -6.23
CA THR A 196 -15.46 13.18 -4.99
C THR A 196 -13.98 13.53 -5.19
N VAL A 197 -13.23 12.64 -5.83
CA VAL A 197 -11.82 12.85 -6.15
C VAL A 197 -11.65 14.03 -7.11
N GLY A 198 -12.47 14.10 -8.17
CA GLY A 198 -12.40 15.18 -9.15
C GLY A 198 -12.61 16.56 -8.53
N LEU A 199 -13.56 16.69 -7.60
CA LEU A 199 -13.83 17.95 -6.89
C LEU A 199 -12.62 18.44 -6.09
N VAL A 200 -11.81 17.56 -5.54
CA VAL A 200 -10.61 17.93 -4.77
C VAL A 200 -9.42 18.20 -5.70
N LEU A 201 -9.16 17.32 -6.68
CA LEU A 201 -8.02 17.44 -7.61
C LEU A 201 -8.04 18.74 -8.43
N ILE A 202 -9.23 19.25 -8.80
CA ILE A 202 -9.35 20.50 -9.56
C ILE A 202 -8.78 21.68 -8.76
N GLY A 203 -8.85 21.66 -7.43
CA GLY A 203 -8.38 22.73 -6.54
C GLY A 203 -6.85 22.81 -6.34
N GLY A 204 -6.08 21.88 -6.89
CA GLY A 204 -4.61 21.86 -6.79
C GLY A 204 -4.08 21.58 -5.38
N ILE A 205 -2.76 21.74 -5.19
CA ILE A 205 -2.05 21.28 -3.98
C ILE A 205 -2.53 21.97 -2.68
N LYS A 206 -2.88 23.26 -2.71
CA LYS A 206 -3.39 24.00 -1.53
C LYS A 206 -4.70 23.37 -1.02
N ARG A 207 -5.62 23.03 -1.94
CA ARG A 207 -6.87 22.35 -1.58
C ARG A 207 -6.64 20.91 -1.15
N ILE A 208 -5.76 20.20 -1.82
CA ILE A 208 -5.36 18.83 -1.45
C ILE A 208 -4.78 18.84 -0.04
N GLY A 209 -3.79 19.68 0.27
CA GLY A 209 -3.17 19.79 1.59
C GLY A 209 -4.17 20.10 2.70
N HIS A 210 -5.13 20.99 2.44
CA HIS A 210 -6.19 21.31 3.41
C HIS A 210 -7.11 20.09 3.66
N VAL A 211 -7.54 19.40 2.60
CA VAL A 211 -8.42 18.22 2.73
C VAL A 211 -7.68 17.07 3.41
N THR A 212 -6.46 16.77 2.99
CA THR A 212 -5.66 15.68 3.57
C THR A 212 -5.21 15.97 5.00
N GLY A 213 -4.92 17.24 5.32
CA GLY A 213 -4.56 17.68 6.67
C GLY A 213 -5.64 17.38 7.72
N VAL A 214 -6.92 17.34 7.32
CA VAL A 214 -8.04 16.96 8.20
C VAL A 214 -8.38 15.47 8.06
N LEU A 215 -8.46 14.98 6.82
CA LEU A 215 -8.95 13.64 6.52
C LEU A 215 -8.01 12.55 7.04
N VAL A 216 -6.68 12.73 6.84
CA VAL A 216 -5.69 11.69 7.19
C VAL A 216 -5.59 11.45 8.70
N PRO A 217 -5.43 12.46 9.56
CA PRO A 217 -5.46 12.23 11.00
C PRO A 217 -6.77 11.60 11.47
N PHE A 218 -7.92 12.08 10.95
CA PHE A 218 -9.23 11.55 11.31
C PHE A 218 -9.36 10.05 10.96
N MET A 219 -9.02 9.67 9.73
CA MET A 219 -9.13 8.28 9.30
C MET A 219 -8.16 7.35 10.04
N CYS A 220 -6.91 7.79 10.27
CA CYS A 220 -5.91 7.02 11.02
C CYS A 220 -6.36 6.81 12.47
N VAL A 221 -6.76 7.87 13.16
CA VAL A 221 -7.19 7.79 14.57
C VAL A 221 -8.42 6.90 14.71
N THR A 222 -9.43 7.05 13.84
CA THR A 222 -10.65 6.24 13.87
C THR A 222 -10.33 4.75 13.67
N TYR A 223 -9.48 4.43 12.68
CA TYR A 223 -9.07 3.06 12.41
C TYR A 223 -8.25 2.47 13.56
N MET A 224 -7.30 3.24 14.11
CA MET A 224 -6.47 2.81 15.24
C MET A 224 -7.32 2.55 16.49
N ILE A 225 -8.29 3.41 16.81
CA ILE A 225 -9.18 3.19 17.96
C ILE A 225 -9.90 1.85 17.81
N GLY A 226 -10.49 1.56 16.65
CA GLY A 226 -11.14 0.29 16.39
C GLY A 226 -10.18 -0.91 16.48
N GLY A 227 -8.98 -0.79 15.92
CA GLY A 227 -7.96 -1.83 16.01
C GLY A 227 -7.49 -2.08 17.44
N ILE A 228 -7.18 -1.02 18.19
CA ILE A 228 -6.79 -1.12 19.61
C ILE A 228 -7.90 -1.74 20.44
N TYR A 229 -9.16 -1.38 20.18
CA TYR A 229 -10.31 -1.99 20.85
C TYR A 229 -10.33 -3.52 20.67
N VAL A 230 -10.18 -4.02 19.44
CA VAL A 230 -10.09 -5.46 19.16
C VAL A 230 -8.91 -6.10 19.88
N LEU A 231 -7.74 -5.46 19.87
CA LEU A 231 -6.52 -5.98 20.50
C LEU A 231 -6.64 -6.04 22.03
N VAL A 232 -7.31 -5.08 22.66
CA VAL A 232 -7.56 -5.10 24.11
C VAL A 232 -8.45 -6.29 24.49
N LEU A 233 -9.48 -6.58 23.70
CA LEU A 233 -10.34 -7.75 23.95
C LEU A 233 -9.62 -9.09 23.71
N ASN A 234 -8.57 -9.10 22.88
CA ASN A 234 -7.74 -10.29 22.60
C ASN A 234 -6.34 -10.21 23.25
N ALA A 235 -6.17 -9.41 24.31
CA ALA A 235 -4.87 -9.10 24.91
C ALA A 235 -4.09 -10.35 25.36
N GLU A 236 -4.77 -11.38 25.83
CA GLU A 236 -4.15 -12.66 26.25
C GLU A 236 -3.45 -13.41 25.10
N ALA A 237 -3.92 -13.24 23.86
CA ALA A 237 -3.33 -13.85 22.69
C ALA A 237 -2.07 -13.13 22.19
N ILE A 238 -1.91 -11.83 22.51
CA ILE A 238 -0.85 -10.99 21.93
C ILE A 238 0.57 -11.54 22.16
N PRO A 239 0.97 -12.00 23.37
CA PRO A 239 2.32 -12.55 23.57
C PRO A 239 2.61 -13.75 22.66
N GLY A 240 1.63 -14.65 22.50
CA GLY A 240 1.74 -15.82 21.62
C GLY A 240 1.84 -15.41 20.13
N ILE A 241 1.10 -14.37 19.73
CA ILE A 241 1.13 -13.82 18.37
C ILE A 241 2.50 -13.20 18.07
N ILE A 242 3.05 -12.42 18.97
CA ILE A 242 4.40 -11.86 18.81
C ILE A 242 5.42 -12.99 18.66
N ALA A 243 5.35 -14.02 19.49
CA ALA A 243 6.26 -15.17 19.39
C ALA A 243 6.15 -15.88 18.04
N ILE A 244 4.92 -16.08 17.51
CA ILE A 244 4.74 -16.73 16.20
C ILE A 244 5.22 -15.84 15.05
N ILE A 245 5.09 -14.51 15.13
CA ILE A 245 5.62 -13.57 14.15
C ILE A 245 7.13 -13.74 14.03
N PHE A 246 7.86 -13.68 15.15
CA PHE A 246 9.32 -13.84 15.15
C PHE A 246 9.74 -15.24 14.71
N ARG A 247 9.07 -16.28 15.20
CA ARG A 247 9.39 -17.66 14.82
C ARG A 247 9.20 -17.88 13.32
N SER A 248 8.09 -17.44 12.74
CA SER A 248 7.77 -17.67 11.33
C SER A 248 8.55 -16.79 10.37
N ALA A 249 9.17 -15.71 10.86
CA ALA A 249 10.09 -14.92 10.05
C ALA A 249 11.39 -15.66 9.70
N PHE A 250 11.79 -16.63 10.54
CA PHE A 250 13.07 -17.35 10.43
C PHE A 250 12.92 -18.87 10.37
N SER A 251 11.70 -19.39 10.40
CA SER A 251 11.42 -20.83 10.31
C SER A 251 10.19 -21.07 9.44
N PRO A 252 10.16 -22.14 8.63
CA PRO A 252 8.98 -22.51 7.87
C PRO A 252 7.79 -22.73 8.81
N ILE A 253 6.59 -22.35 8.37
CA ILE A 253 5.33 -22.66 9.06
C ILE A 253 4.55 -23.69 8.24
N GLU A 254 4.05 -24.69 8.94
CA GLU A 254 3.20 -25.71 8.35
C GLU A 254 1.83 -25.13 7.92
N ALA A 255 1.25 -25.77 6.92
CA ALA A 255 -0.08 -25.43 6.45
C ALA A 255 -1.13 -25.75 7.52
N THR A 256 -2.02 -24.80 7.77
CA THR A 256 -3.08 -24.92 8.77
C THR A 256 -4.35 -24.21 8.29
N GLY A 257 -5.46 -24.94 8.16
CA GLY A 257 -6.72 -24.36 7.70
C GLY A 257 -6.57 -23.68 6.33
N ALA A 258 -7.04 -22.45 6.21
CA ALA A 258 -6.96 -21.65 4.99
C ALA A 258 -5.52 -21.24 4.59
N PHE A 259 -4.53 -21.43 5.44
CA PHE A 259 -3.13 -21.11 5.17
C PHE A 259 -2.37 -22.32 4.60
N VAL A 260 -1.80 -22.18 3.42
CA VAL A 260 -1.11 -23.27 2.69
C VAL A 260 0.33 -23.55 3.15
N GLY A 261 0.74 -22.96 4.29
CA GLY A 261 2.13 -23.02 4.75
C GLY A 261 2.97 -21.89 4.16
N GLY A 262 4.09 -21.60 4.80
CA GLY A 262 4.99 -20.53 4.40
C GLY A 262 6.46 -20.89 4.58
N SER A 263 7.27 -20.66 3.55
CA SER A 263 8.73 -20.66 3.66
C SER A 263 9.23 -19.32 4.20
N ILE A 264 10.45 -19.27 4.72
CA ILE A 264 11.14 -18.04 5.11
C ILE A 264 11.17 -17.05 3.93
N GLY A 265 11.47 -17.53 2.72
CA GLY A 265 11.49 -16.73 1.51
C GLY A 265 10.11 -16.15 1.17
N ALA A 266 9.02 -16.89 1.36
CA ALA A 266 7.66 -16.39 1.15
C ALA A 266 7.31 -15.31 2.18
N ALA A 267 7.61 -15.50 3.47
CA ALA A 267 7.38 -14.50 4.50
C ALA A 267 8.15 -13.20 4.20
N MET A 268 9.42 -13.31 3.82
CA MET A 268 10.26 -12.17 3.45
C MET A 268 9.72 -11.47 2.19
N LEU A 269 9.47 -12.21 1.11
CA LEU A 269 8.98 -11.66 -0.16
C LEU A 269 7.67 -10.89 0.02
N TRP A 270 6.66 -11.52 0.62
CA TRP A 270 5.35 -10.90 0.78
C TRP A 270 5.36 -9.76 1.79
N GLY A 271 6.09 -9.91 2.90
CA GLY A 271 6.25 -8.84 3.88
C GLY A 271 6.92 -7.61 3.29
N MET A 272 8.06 -7.77 2.61
CA MET A 272 8.79 -6.67 1.99
C MET A 272 7.99 -6.03 0.85
N LYS A 273 7.45 -6.83 -0.07
CA LYS A 273 6.65 -6.34 -1.20
C LYS A 273 5.48 -5.48 -0.72
N ARG A 274 4.78 -5.90 0.33
CA ARG A 274 3.64 -5.16 0.86
C ARG A 274 4.04 -3.93 1.68
N ALA A 275 5.13 -4.00 2.42
CA ALA A 275 5.67 -2.82 3.09
C ALA A 275 6.12 -1.74 2.10
N LEU A 276 6.82 -2.12 1.02
CA LEU A 276 7.24 -1.18 -0.02
C LEU A 276 6.05 -0.57 -0.78
N TYR A 277 5.01 -1.37 -1.02
CA TYR A 277 3.78 -0.88 -1.63
C TYR A 277 3.03 0.12 -0.72
N SER A 278 2.95 -0.18 0.59
CA SER A 278 2.26 0.65 1.57
C SER A 278 3.04 1.93 1.86
N SER A 279 4.31 1.83 2.26
CA SER A 279 5.12 2.98 2.69
C SER A 279 5.76 3.78 1.55
N GLU A 280 5.66 3.30 0.30
CA GLU A 280 6.30 3.93 -0.87
C GLU A 280 7.81 4.20 -0.72
N VAL A 281 8.51 3.43 0.13
CA VAL A 281 9.96 3.56 0.34
C VAL A 281 10.72 3.21 -0.94
N GLY A 282 11.64 4.07 -1.35
CA GLY A 282 12.41 3.90 -2.58
C GLY A 282 11.69 4.34 -3.86
N LEU A 283 10.40 4.69 -3.79
CA LEU A 283 9.63 5.13 -4.95
C LEU A 283 9.84 6.61 -5.28
N GLY A 284 10.20 7.43 -4.28
CA GLY A 284 10.35 8.87 -4.45
C GLY A 284 9.04 9.62 -4.75
N THR A 285 7.90 8.95 -4.73
CA THR A 285 6.59 9.53 -5.05
C THR A 285 6.15 10.54 -3.99
N SER A 286 6.27 10.22 -2.71
CA SER A 286 5.94 11.14 -1.63
C SER A 286 6.82 12.40 -1.63
N ALA A 287 8.06 12.31 -2.14
CA ALA A 287 8.92 13.46 -2.30
C ALA A 287 8.33 14.54 -3.24
N ILE A 288 7.37 14.17 -4.09
CA ILE A 288 6.63 15.11 -4.92
C ILE A 288 5.71 15.99 -4.04
N ALA A 289 4.99 15.40 -3.06
CA ALA A 289 4.16 16.16 -2.13
C ALA A 289 5.01 17.03 -1.20
N HIS A 290 6.04 16.45 -0.61
CA HIS A 290 6.97 17.15 0.29
C HIS A 290 7.67 18.33 -0.39
N SER A 291 7.90 18.26 -1.69
CA SER A 291 8.51 19.37 -2.44
C SER A 291 7.67 20.65 -2.46
N ALA A 292 6.38 20.56 -2.13
CA ALA A 292 5.49 21.72 -1.99
C ALA A 292 5.54 22.37 -0.60
N ALA A 293 6.29 21.81 0.37
CA ALA A 293 6.38 22.34 1.72
C ALA A 293 7.10 23.70 1.78
N LYS A 294 6.60 24.59 2.64
CA LYS A 294 7.22 25.89 2.94
C LYS A 294 8.48 25.70 3.79
N THR A 295 9.64 25.71 3.18
CA THR A 295 10.93 25.70 3.88
C THR A 295 12.09 25.99 2.93
N ASP A 296 13.10 26.67 3.43
CA ASP A 296 14.41 26.83 2.76
C ASP A 296 15.41 25.74 3.16
N GLU A 297 15.09 24.93 4.18
CA GLU A 297 15.96 23.88 4.71
C GLU A 297 15.54 22.49 4.22
N PRO A 298 16.18 21.91 3.19
CA PRO A 298 15.80 20.62 2.62
C PRO A 298 15.71 19.47 3.63
N VAL A 299 16.59 19.47 4.64
CA VAL A 299 16.68 18.40 5.63
C VAL A 299 15.51 18.44 6.62
N ARG A 300 14.91 19.61 6.88
CA ARG A 300 13.70 19.71 7.70
C ARG A 300 12.62 18.80 7.13
N GLU A 301 12.33 18.99 5.85
CA GLU A 301 11.29 18.20 5.18
C GLU A 301 11.67 16.73 5.03
N GLY A 302 12.95 16.44 4.82
CA GLY A 302 13.44 15.06 4.83
C GLY A 302 13.20 14.34 6.17
N LEU A 303 13.38 15.02 7.30
CA LEU A 303 13.10 14.46 8.64
C LEU A 303 11.59 14.27 8.88
N VAL A 304 10.75 15.16 8.37
CA VAL A 304 9.29 15.01 8.39
C VAL A 304 8.88 13.77 7.59
N ALA A 305 9.41 13.59 6.39
CA ALA A 305 9.14 12.42 5.56
C ALA A 305 9.61 11.10 6.20
N GLY A 306 10.66 11.15 7.02
CA GLY A 306 11.10 9.99 7.80
C GLY A 306 10.05 9.46 8.77
N LEU A 307 9.00 10.23 9.11
CA LEU A 307 7.87 9.79 9.93
C LEU A 307 6.86 8.92 9.16
N GLU A 308 6.80 9.02 7.83
CA GLU A 308 5.83 8.27 7.03
C GLU A 308 5.88 6.76 7.29
N PRO A 309 7.04 6.04 7.12
CA PRO A 309 7.09 4.61 7.35
C PRO A 309 6.85 4.20 8.81
N PHE A 310 7.15 5.10 9.75
CA PHE A 310 6.84 4.87 11.17
C PHE A 310 5.31 4.80 11.37
N ILE A 311 4.59 5.83 10.94
CA ILE A 311 3.15 5.91 11.14
C ILE A 311 2.44 4.84 10.29
N ASP A 312 2.78 4.74 9.01
CA ASP A 312 2.18 3.82 8.05
C ASP A 312 2.42 2.36 8.42
N THR A 313 3.69 1.97 8.49
CA THR A 313 4.08 0.55 8.57
C THR A 313 4.23 0.08 10.00
N LEU A 314 4.96 0.83 10.86
CA LEU A 314 5.22 0.39 12.22
C LEU A 314 4.02 0.59 13.16
N VAL A 315 3.09 1.49 12.84
CA VAL A 315 1.88 1.69 13.66
C VAL A 315 0.66 1.08 12.96
N VAL A 316 0.20 1.63 11.83
CA VAL A 316 -1.08 1.24 11.22
C VAL A 316 -1.06 -0.21 10.72
N CYS A 317 -0.04 -0.62 9.94
CA CYS A 317 0.06 -2.01 9.47
C CYS A 317 0.25 -3.00 10.60
N THR A 318 0.94 -2.62 11.69
CA THR A 318 1.10 -3.48 12.87
C THR A 318 -0.24 -3.76 13.54
N ILE A 319 -1.06 -2.73 13.75
CA ILE A 319 -2.40 -2.89 14.33
C ILE A 319 -3.24 -3.81 13.45
N THR A 320 -3.27 -3.57 12.14
CA THR A 320 -3.99 -4.44 11.19
C THR A 320 -3.50 -5.89 11.26
N GLY A 321 -2.19 -6.10 11.23
CA GLY A 321 -1.59 -7.44 11.28
C GLY A 321 -1.91 -8.17 12.58
N LEU A 322 -1.82 -7.49 13.71
CA LEU A 322 -2.15 -8.08 15.02
C LEU A 322 -3.64 -8.41 15.12
N VAL A 323 -4.54 -7.58 14.60
CA VAL A 323 -5.98 -7.87 14.55
C VAL A 323 -6.26 -9.12 13.71
N ILE A 324 -5.67 -9.24 12.53
CA ILE A 324 -5.84 -10.41 11.65
C ILE A 324 -5.28 -11.68 12.32
N LEU A 325 -4.15 -11.58 12.99
CA LEU A 325 -3.53 -12.73 13.64
C LEU A 325 -4.28 -13.16 14.91
N SER A 326 -4.79 -12.19 15.70
CA SER A 326 -5.53 -12.47 16.93
C SER A 326 -6.92 -13.06 16.68
N SER A 327 -7.54 -12.73 15.55
CA SER A 327 -8.85 -13.26 15.18
C SER A 327 -8.82 -14.69 14.64
N GLY A 328 -7.64 -15.22 14.25
CA GLY A 328 -7.51 -16.55 13.66
C GLY A 328 -8.07 -16.71 12.24
N VAL A 329 -8.54 -15.62 11.59
CA VAL A 329 -9.13 -15.71 10.23
C VAL A 329 -8.13 -16.10 9.15
N TRP A 330 -6.84 -15.88 9.37
CA TRP A 330 -5.78 -16.21 8.42
C TRP A 330 -5.58 -17.72 8.24
N ASN A 331 -5.89 -18.52 9.26
CA ASN A 331 -5.77 -19.99 9.28
C ASN A 331 -7.09 -20.68 9.66
N ARG A 332 -8.24 -20.04 9.35
CA ARG A 332 -9.56 -20.55 9.64
C ARG A 332 -9.83 -21.90 9.00
N GLY A 333 -10.80 -22.66 9.54
CA GLY A 333 -11.32 -23.90 8.96
C GLY A 333 -12.02 -23.67 7.62
N ALA A 334 -12.31 -24.75 6.90
CA ALA A 334 -13.07 -24.70 5.66
C ALA A 334 -14.52 -24.26 5.89
N ASP A 335 -15.05 -23.44 4.98
CA ASP A 335 -16.45 -22.99 4.99
C ASP A 335 -17.41 -24.15 4.62
N LEU A 336 -16.90 -25.13 3.86
CA LEU A 336 -17.58 -26.37 3.49
C LEU A 336 -16.57 -27.51 3.43
N ILE A 337 -16.91 -28.68 3.97
CA ILE A 337 -16.15 -29.92 3.77
C ILE A 337 -17.01 -30.85 2.92
N LEU A 338 -16.46 -31.27 1.79
CA LEU A 338 -17.14 -32.19 0.87
C LEU A 338 -17.16 -33.60 1.45
N GLU A 339 -18.29 -34.27 1.42
CA GLU A 339 -18.43 -35.68 1.82
C GLU A 339 -17.69 -36.60 0.84
N GLU A 340 -17.76 -36.29 -0.45
CA GLU A 340 -17.02 -37.00 -1.50
C GLU A 340 -16.01 -36.04 -2.14
N VAL A 341 -14.73 -36.41 -2.10
CA VAL A 341 -13.65 -35.60 -2.68
C VAL A 341 -13.58 -35.84 -4.18
N PRO A 342 -13.86 -34.81 -5.01
CA PRO A 342 -13.85 -34.97 -6.47
C PRO A 342 -12.43 -35.24 -6.97
N GLN A 343 -12.36 -36.02 -8.05
CA GLN A 343 -11.08 -36.35 -8.68
C GLN A 343 -10.71 -35.32 -9.74
N PHE A 344 -9.41 -35.06 -9.85
CA PHE A 344 -8.89 -34.23 -10.94
C PHE A 344 -8.87 -35.02 -12.26
N GLU A 345 -9.27 -34.37 -13.32
CA GLU A 345 -9.22 -34.86 -14.71
C GLU A 345 -8.18 -34.08 -15.50
N ALA A 346 -7.42 -34.74 -16.35
CA ALA A 346 -6.49 -34.08 -17.24
C ALA A 346 -7.25 -33.36 -18.35
N SER A 347 -7.10 -32.06 -18.47
CA SER A 347 -7.69 -31.23 -19.52
C SER A 347 -6.80 -31.18 -20.77
N THR A 348 -5.52 -30.91 -20.57
CA THR A 348 -4.45 -30.91 -21.59
C THR A 348 -3.18 -31.45 -20.95
N ALA A 349 -2.14 -31.69 -21.75
CA ALA A 349 -0.87 -32.18 -21.20
C ALA A 349 -0.30 -31.20 -20.15
N GLY A 350 -0.33 -31.62 -18.89
CA GLY A 350 0.15 -30.83 -17.76
C GLY A 350 -0.87 -29.88 -17.12
N GLU A 351 -2.12 -29.84 -17.57
CA GLU A 351 -3.21 -29.11 -16.92
C GLU A 351 -4.27 -30.05 -16.36
N TRP A 352 -4.73 -29.73 -15.16
CA TRP A 352 -5.72 -30.50 -14.42
C TRP A 352 -6.91 -29.65 -14.05
N THR A 353 -8.12 -30.20 -14.15
CA THR A 353 -9.38 -29.56 -13.80
C THR A 353 -10.19 -30.44 -12.86
N ILE A 354 -11.11 -29.84 -12.13
CA ILE A 354 -12.13 -30.52 -11.34
C ILE A 354 -13.49 -30.21 -11.96
N ALA A 355 -14.33 -31.22 -12.08
CA ALA A 355 -15.71 -31.04 -12.50
C ALA A 355 -16.44 -30.04 -11.57
N PRO A 356 -17.38 -29.22 -12.08
CA PRO A 356 -18.15 -28.31 -11.26
C PRO A 356 -18.85 -29.03 -10.09
N ILE A 357 -18.72 -28.46 -8.89
CA ILE A 357 -19.19 -29.08 -7.65
C ILE A 357 -20.46 -28.36 -7.19
N LEU A 358 -21.51 -29.12 -6.91
CA LEU A 358 -22.71 -28.58 -6.28
C LEU A 358 -22.39 -28.10 -4.86
N LEU A 359 -22.75 -26.86 -4.54
CA LEU A 359 -22.51 -26.25 -3.24
C LEU A 359 -23.76 -26.34 -2.35
N PRO A 360 -23.77 -27.20 -1.33
CA PRO A 360 -24.75 -27.14 -0.25
C PRO A 360 -24.52 -25.86 0.59
N ALA A 361 -25.35 -25.64 1.61
CA ALA A 361 -25.10 -24.58 2.58
C ALA A 361 -23.72 -24.76 3.23
N LYS A 362 -23.12 -23.66 3.69
CA LYS A 362 -21.86 -23.69 4.44
C LYS A 362 -22.05 -24.42 5.76
N ASN A 363 -20.95 -24.84 6.39
CA ASN A 363 -20.97 -25.54 7.68
C ASN A 363 -21.65 -24.75 8.80
N ASN A 364 -21.68 -23.40 8.72
CA ASN A 364 -22.36 -22.51 9.66
C ASN A 364 -23.84 -22.26 9.31
N GLY A 365 -24.36 -22.86 8.24
CA GLY A 365 -25.73 -22.69 7.76
C GLY A 365 -25.94 -21.52 6.79
N ASP A 366 -24.92 -20.70 6.54
CA ASP A 366 -25.01 -19.61 5.57
C ASP A 366 -25.08 -20.11 4.12
N THR A 367 -25.62 -19.28 3.27
CA THR A 367 -25.67 -19.54 1.81
C THR A 367 -24.47 -18.93 1.10
N TRP A 368 -24.07 -19.58 0.00
CA TRP A 368 -23.08 -19.01 -0.92
C TRP A 368 -23.70 -17.87 -1.72
N VAL A 369 -22.86 -16.91 -2.13
CA VAL A 369 -23.28 -15.79 -2.98
C VAL A 369 -22.82 -16.04 -4.41
N ASP A 370 -23.70 -15.83 -5.38
CA ASP A 370 -23.37 -15.94 -6.80
C ASP A 370 -22.27 -14.93 -7.17
N GLY A 371 -21.24 -15.38 -7.87
CA GLY A 371 -20.07 -14.59 -8.20
C GLY A 371 -19.03 -14.49 -7.08
N ALA A 372 -19.25 -15.12 -5.91
CA ALA A 372 -18.26 -15.11 -4.84
C ALA A 372 -17.01 -15.91 -5.24
N ALA A 373 -15.84 -15.35 -4.95
CA ALA A 373 -14.57 -16.04 -5.11
C ALA A 373 -14.41 -17.11 -4.01
N ILE A 374 -13.94 -18.28 -4.41
CA ILE A 374 -13.66 -19.43 -3.54
C ILE A 374 -12.28 -19.99 -3.84
N PHE A 375 -11.76 -20.80 -2.94
CA PHE A 375 -10.59 -21.61 -3.22
C PHE A 375 -10.65 -22.95 -2.49
N ALA A 376 -9.93 -23.92 -3.03
CA ALA A 376 -9.62 -25.17 -2.37
C ALA A 376 -8.10 -25.31 -2.21
N ILE A 377 -7.65 -26.13 -1.25
CA ILE A 377 -6.23 -26.40 -1.08
C ILE A 377 -5.92 -27.73 -1.77
N VAL A 378 -4.95 -27.69 -2.66
CA VAL A 378 -4.49 -28.87 -3.41
C VAL A 378 -3.06 -29.20 -3.08
N SER A 379 -2.77 -30.51 -2.97
CA SER A 379 -1.43 -31.06 -2.89
C SER A 379 -0.98 -31.51 -4.27
N ILE A 380 0.23 -31.10 -4.65
CA ILE A 380 0.91 -31.55 -5.87
C ILE A 380 2.12 -32.36 -5.44
N GLY A 381 2.12 -33.65 -5.71
CA GLY A 381 3.14 -34.58 -5.22
C GLY A 381 2.93 -34.99 -3.76
N ASP A 382 3.74 -35.98 -3.32
CA ASP A 382 3.68 -36.52 -1.94
C ASP A 382 4.24 -35.48 -0.95
N PRO A 383 3.45 -35.01 0.04
CA PRO A 383 3.92 -34.08 1.06
C PRO A 383 5.15 -34.60 1.84
N ALA A 384 5.29 -35.90 2.01
CA ALA A 384 6.45 -36.52 2.67
C ALA A 384 7.75 -36.42 1.86
N ASN A 385 7.63 -36.21 0.54
CA ASN A 385 8.74 -36.14 -0.41
C ASN A 385 8.90 -34.74 -1.03
N GLY A 386 8.45 -33.67 -0.32
CA GLY A 386 8.56 -32.30 -0.79
C GLY A 386 7.38 -31.84 -1.64
N GLY A 387 6.24 -32.50 -1.55
CA GLY A 387 4.99 -32.09 -2.19
C GLY A 387 4.58 -30.67 -1.84
N ARG A 388 3.97 -29.97 -2.81
CA ARG A 388 3.69 -28.54 -2.73
C ARG A 388 2.20 -28.32 -2.55
N LEU A 389 1.82 -27.60 -1.50
CA LEU A 389 0.44 -27.13 -1.33
C LEU A 389 0.22 -25.82 -2.08
N GLN A 390 -0.90 -25.74 -2.77
CA GLN A 390 -1.32 -24.53 -3.51
C GLN A 390 -2.81 -24.26 -3.31
N ARG A 391 -3.22 -23.00 -3.49
CA ARG A 391 -4.64 -22.65 -3.59
C ARG A 391 -5.09 -22.81 -5.03
N LEU A 392 -6.16 -23.59 -5.22
CA LEU A 392 -6.90 -23.70 -6.47
C LEU A 392 -8.05 -22.71 -6.41
N SER A 393 -7.98 -21.64 -7.19
CA SER A 393 -9.00 -20.60 -7.24
C SER A 393 -10.24 -21.08 -7.99
N GLY A 394 -11.40 -20.56 -7.58
CA GLY A 394 -12.66 -20.81 -8.23
C GLY A 394 -13.68 -19.72 -7.96
N THR A 395 -14.83 -19.83 -8.58
CA THR A 395 -15.95 -18.91 -8.40
C THR A 395 -17.25 -19.69 -8.20
N VAL A 396 -18.14 -19.12 -7.40
CA VAL A 396 -19.50 -19.61 -7.26
C VAL A 396 -20.33 -19.11 -8.45
N VAL A 397 -20.98 -19.99 -9.17
CA VAL A 397 -21.82 -19.65 -10.34
C VAL A 397 -23.21 -20.23 -10.16
N SER A 398 -24.23 -19.47 -10.56
CA SER A 398 -25.59 -19.99 -10.65
C SER A 398 -25.71 -20.92 -11.85
N GLY A 399 -25.98 -22.19 -11.61
CA GLY A 399 -26.27 -23.20 -12.64
C GLY A 399 -27.73 -23.65 -12.61
N ILE A 400 -28.25 -24.09 -13.74
CA ILE A 400 -29.53 -24.78 -13.82
C ILE A 400 -29.21 -26.29 -13.78
N ALA A 401 -29.50 -26.94 -12.65
CA ALA A 401 -29.43 -28.40 -12.64
C ALA A 401 -30.58 -28.95 -13.48
N GLU A 402 -30.26 -29.62 -14.55
CA GLU A 402 -31.25 -30.19 -15.48
C GLU A 402 -32.27 -31.13 -14.80
N SER A 403 -31.89 -31.69 -13.62
CA SER A 403 -32.73 -32.64 -12.91
C SER A 403 -33.77 -32.01 -11.95
N LEU A 404 -33.68 -30.74 -11.57
CA LEU A 404 -34.49 -30.16 -10.48
C LEU A 404 -35.18 -28.83 -10.81
N GLN A 405 -34.96 -28.22 -11.99
CA GLN A 405 -35.50 -26.90 -12.39
C GLN A 405 -35.28 -25.77 -11.33
N ALA A 406 -34.39 -26.00 -10.37
CA ALA A 406 -34.07 -25.06 -9.33
C ALA A 406 -32.68 -24.41 -9.58
N LYS A 407 -32.58 -23.12 -9.33
CA LYS A 407 -31.33 -22.38 -9.38
C LYS A 407 -30.41 -22.90 -8.27
N GLN A 408 -29.36 -23.60 -8.66
CA GLN A 408 -28.38 -24.14 -7.72
C GLN A 408 -27.05 -23.41 -7.87
N LEU A 409 -26.31 -23.29 -6.78
CA LEU A 409 -24.98 -22.68 -6.75
C LEU A 409 -23.93 -23.79 -6.93
N ILE A 410 -23.00 -23.53 -7.83
CA ILE A 410 -21.98 -24.48 -8.27
C ILE A 410 -20.60 -23.83 -8.08
N ALA A 411 -19.66 -24.56 -7.49
CA ALA A 411 -18.25 -24.18 -7.48
C ALA A 411 -17.61 -24.53 -8.81
N ASN A 412 -17.11 -23.52 -9.50
CA ASN A 412 -16.34 -23.69 -10.73
C ASN A 412 -14.89 -23.29 -10.47
N PHE A 413 -13.97 -24.27 -10.55
CA PHE A 413 -12.55 -24.06 -10.30
C PHE A 413 -11.77 -23.83 -11.59
N GLU A 414 -10.70 -23.04 -11.51
CA GLU A 414 -9.75 -22.84 -12.60
C GLU A 414 -8.93 -24.12 -12.84
N SER A 415 -8.26 -24.21 -13.99
CA SER A 415 -7.27 -25.27 -14.23
C SER A 415 -5.99 -25.02 -13.45
N ILE A 416 -5.31 -26.08 -13.06
CA ILE A 416 -4.01 -26.03 -12.38
C ILE A 416 -2.96 -26.75 -13.20
N ALA A 417 -1.84 -26.09 -13.46
CA ALA A 417 -0.69 -26.68 -14.13
C ALA A 417 0.14 -27.47 -13.11
N ALA A 418 0.28 -28.78 -13.33
CA ALA A 418 1.07 -29.66 -12.48
C ALA A 418 1.62 -30.86 -13.28
N GLU A 419 2.88 -31.26 -12.98
CA GLU A 419 3.49 -32.43 -13.58
C GLU A 419 2.87 -33.75 -13.07
N GLN A 420 2.37 -33.74 -11.84
CA GLN A 420 1.69 -34.86 -11.22
C GLN A 420 0.23 -34.52 -10.95
N LYS A 421 -0.64 -35.54 -10.89
CA LYS A 421 -2.05 -35.35 -10.58
C LYS A 421 -2.22 -34.69 -9.21
N PRO A 422 -2.88 -33.51 -9.15
CA PRO A 422 -3.15 -32.88 -7.88
C PRO A 422 -4.21 -33.65 -7.08
N GLU A 423 -4.19 -33.47 -5.76
CA GLU A 423 -5.21 -34.01 -4.87
C GLU A 423 -5.77 -32.89 -3.98
N LEU A 424 -7.08 -32.87 -3.78
CA LEU A 424 -7.73 -31.97 -2.82
C LEU A 424 -7.34 -32.37 -1.40
N ARG A 425 -6.78 -31.42 -0.66
CA ARG A 425 -6.49 -31.65 0.75
C ARG A 425 -7.78 -31.50 1.57
N ASP A 426 -8.13 -32.50 2.35
CA ASP A 426 -9.22 -32.52 3.33
C ASP A 426 -10.62 -32.20 2.76
N GLY A 427 -10.81 -32.16 1.43
CA GLY A 427 -12.10 -31.85 0.78
C GLY A 427 -12.65 -30.46 1.11
N GLY A 428 -11.82 -29.56 1.63
CA GLY A 428 -12.23 -28.25 2.12
C GLY A 428 -12.42 -27.21 1.00
N ILE A 429 -13.57 -26.54 0.98
CA ILE A 429 -13.83 -25.36 0.16
C ILE A 429 -13.89 -24.15 1.08
N TYR A 430 -13.16 -23.11 0.70
CA TYR A 430 -13.02 -21.87 1.43
C TYR A 430 -13.57 -20.72 0.61
N GLN A 431 -14.38 -19.85 1.19
CA GLN A 431 -14.69 -18.57 0.58
C GLN A 431 -13.42 -17.71 0.55
N SER A 432 -13.12 -17.11 -0.57
CA SER A 432 -11.94 -16.25 -0.69
C SER A 432 -12.27 -14.87 -0.13
N TYR A 433 -11.76 -14.58 1.05
CA TYR A 433 -11.72 -13.22 1.59
C TYR A 433 -10.34 -12.65 1.28
N THR A 434 -10.32 -11.57 0.53
CA THR A 434 -9.06 -11.01 0.01
C THR A 434 -8.98 -9.52 0.31
N GLY A 435 -7.77 -9.02 0.48
CA GLY A 435 -7.57 -7.62 0.76
C GLY A 435 -8.38 -7.12 1.97
N ALA A 436 -9.17 -6.06 1.77
CA ALA A 436 -9.95 -5.42 2.84
C ALA A 436 -11.04 -6.32 3.42
N SER A 437 -11.58 -7.27 2.65
CA SER A 437 -12.63 -8.18 3.13
C SER A 437 -12.12 -9.17 4.18
N LEU A 438 -10.85 -9.64 4.09
CA LEU A 438 -10.24 -10.47 5.14
C LEU A 438 -10.04 -9.67 6.44
N THR A 439 -9.65 -8.41 6.33
CA THR A 439 -9.53 -7.53 7.49
C THR A 439 -10.90 -7.27 8.12
N ALA A 440 -11.93 -7.01 7.31
CA ALA A 440 -13.29 -6.84 7.82
C ALA A 440 -13.78 -8.10 8.56
N LEU A 441 -13.52 -9.29 8.00
CA LEU A 441 -13.81 -10.55 8.67
C LEU A 441 -13.08 -10.66 10.01
N ALA A 442 -11.81 -10.22 10.10
CA ALA A 442 -11.04 -10.23 11.34
C ALA A 442 -11.68 -9.35 12.43
N PHE A 443 -12.11 -8.15 12.08
CA PHE A 443 -12.84 -7.27 13.01
C PHE A 443 -14.21 -7.83 13.41
N ASN A 444 -14.91 -8.51 12.49
CA ASN A 444 -16.22 -9.13 12.75
C ASN A 444 -16.14 -10.30 13.73
N GLN A 445 -14.98 -10.96 13.91
CA GLN A 445 -14.83 -11.99 14.94
C GLN A 445 -15.03 -11.43 16.37
N THR A 446 -14.87 -10.12 16.54
CA THR A 446 -15.12 -9.45 17.84
C THR A 446 -16.58 -9.02 17.99
N HIS A 447 -17.14 -8.40 16.95
CA HIS A 447 -18.54 -8.00 16.86
C HIS A 447 -18.99 -7.99 15.39
N ASP A 448 -20.10 -8.63 15.07
CA ASP A 448 -20.59 -8.84 13.69
C ASP A 448 -20.76 -7.57 12.85
N TRP A 449 -20.89 -6.41 13.47
CA TRP A 449 -21.04 -5.12 12.78
C TRP A 449 -19.73 -4.31 12.64
N LEU A 450 -18.73 -4.61 13.49
CA LEU A 450 -17.55 -3.75 13.62
C LEU A 450 -16.72 -3.73 12.33
N GLY A 451 -16.41 -4.90 11.76
CA GLY A 451 -15.67 -4.98 10.51
C GLY A 451 -16.46 -4.43 9.32
N ILE A 452 -17.76 -4.71 9.26
CA ILE A 452 -18.63 -4.23 8.19
C ILE A 452 -18.60 -2.69 8.13
N TRP A 453 -18.84 -2.02 9.25
CA TRP A 453 -18.91 -0.55 9.26
C TRP A 453 -17.53 0.11 9.33
N LEU A 454 -16.72 -0.26 10.31
CA LEU A 454 -15.43 0.39 10.53
C LEU A 454 -14.50 0.22 9.32
N VAL A 455 -14.35 -1.03 8.82
CA VAL A 455 -13.40 -1.29 7.72
C VAL A 455 -13.94 -0.71 6.41
N THR A 456 -15.24 -0.78 6.15
CA THR A 456 -15.80 -0.19 4.92
C THR A 456 -15.69 1.34 4.94
N VAL A 457 -16.02 2.01 6.04
CA VAL A 457 -15.89 3.47 6.16
C VAL A 457 -14.41 3.88 6.09
N ALA A 458 -13.53 3.16 6.78
CA ALA A 458 -12.08 3.40 6.67
C ALA A 458 -11.58 3.20 5.23
N ALA A 459 -12.03 2.14 4.54
CA ALA A 459 -11.68 1.88 3.15
C ALA A 459 -12.09 3.02 2.21
N TRP A 460 -13.28 3.61 2.40
CA TRP A 460 -13.71 4.79 1.66
C TRP A 460 -12.79 5.98 1.87
N PHE A 461 -12.49 6.33 3.12
CA PHE A 461 -11.61 7.47 3.42
C PHE A 461 -10.19 7.23 2.91
N PHE A 462 -9.64 6.04 3.13
CA PHE A 462 -8.30 5.66 2.67
C PHE A 462 -8.22 5.69 1.14
N ALA A 463 -9.22 5.16 0.44
CA ALA A 463 -9.22 5.17 -1.02
C ALA A 463 -9.34 6.59 -1.59
N VAL A 464 -10.28 7.38 -1.09
CA VAL A 464 -10.46 8.77 -1.55
C VAL A 464 -9.17 9.57 -1.34
N SER A 465 -8.55 9.47 -0.15
CA SER A 465 -7.31 10.18 0.15
C SER A 465 -6.16 9.72 -0.76
N THR A 466 -5.98 8.41 -0.95
CA THR A 466 -4.92 7.86 -1.80
C THR A 466 -5.10 8.25 -3.26
N ILE A 467 -6.31 8.13 -3.81
CA ILE A 467 -6.59 8.51 -5.20
C ILE A 467 -6.29 10.00 -5.42
N ILE A 468 -6.62 10.88 -4.46
CA ILE A 468 -6.33 12.31 -4.55
C ILE A 468 -4.82 12.57 -4.62
N SER A 469 -4.04 12.02 -3.69
CA SER A 469 -2.59 12.28 -3.63
C SER A 469 -1.83 11.63 -4.79
N GLN A 470 -2.18 10.43 -5.18
CA GLN A 470 -1.62 9.77 -6.36
C GLN A 470 -1.98 10.51 -7.66
N GLY A 471 -3.18 11.09 -7.73
CA GLY A 471 -3.59 11.97 -8.82
C GLY A 471 -2.70 13.22 -8.92
N TYR A 472 -2.33 13.81 -7.77
CA TYR A 472 -1.38 14.92 -7.73
C TYR A 472 0.02 14.50 -8.18
N TYR A 473 0.52 13.32 -7.77
CA TYR A 473 1.84 12.84 -8.21
C TYR A 473 1.90 12.66 -9.73
N ALA A 474 0.87 12.06 -10.31
CA ALA A 474 0.77 11.92 -11.76
C ALA A 474 0.58 13.27 -12.47
N GLU A 475 -0.14 14.23 -11.88
CA GLU A 475 -0.25 15.60 -12.39
C GLU A 475 1.13 16.27 -12.47
N GLN A 476 1.97 16.13 -11.43
CA GLN A 476 3.34 16.67 -11.42
C GLN A 476 4.22 16.03 -12.50
N ALA A 477 4.03 14.74 -12.77
CA ALA A 477 4.68 14.07 -13.89
C ALA A 477 4.23 14.61 -15.25
N VAL A 478 2.94 14.90 -15.43
CA VAL A 478 2.38 15.55 -16.63
C VAL A 478 2.93 16.97 -16.80
N ILE A 479 3.03 17.75 -15.72
CA ILE A 479 3.62 19.09 -15.72
C ILE A 479 5.08 19.04 -16.22
N TYR A 480 5.87 18.09 -15.71
CA TYR A 480 7.26 17.93 -16.13
C TYR A 480 7.37 17.57 -17.62
N LEU A 481 6.56 16.63 -18.13
CA LEU A 481 6.62 16.13 -19.51
C LEU A 481 6.08 17.16 -20.50
N PHE A 482 4.95 17.81 -20.19
CA PHE A 482 4.19 18.64 -21.14
C PHE A 482 4.17 20.13 -20.77
N ARG A 483 5.00 20.55 -19.79
CA ARG A 483 5.11 21.95 -19.34
C ARG A 483 3.75 22.56 -18.98
N GLY A 484 2.94 21.81 -18.26
CA GLY A 484 1.61 22.27 -17.80
C GLY A 484 0.48 22.17 -18.83
N ARG A 485 0.78 21.70 -20.08
CA ARG A 485 -0.29 21.55 -21.09
C ARG A 485 -1.06 20.25 -20.84
N GLY A 486 -2.39 20.30 -20.99
CA GLY A 486 -3.24 19.10 -20.91
C GLY A 486 -3.58 18.62 -19.50
N ILE A 487 -3.27 19.39 -18.44
CA ILE A 487 -3.55 19.01 -17.04
C ILE A 487 -5.03 18.67 -16.83
N MET A 488 -5.96 19.48 -17.36
CA MET A 488 -7.39 19.23 -17.21
C MET A 488 -7.82 17.94 -17.91
N LEU A 489 -7.30 17.68 -19.11
CA LEU A 489 -7.55 16.43 -19.82
C LEU A 489 -7.04 15.24 -19.00
N PHE A 490 -5.84 15.34 -18.44
CA PHE A 490 -5.30 14.32 -17.56
C PHE A 490 -6.21 14.07 -16.34
N LYS A 491 -6.66 15.12 -15.64
CA LYS A 491 -7.58 15.00 -14.49
C LYS A 491 -8.87 14.27 -14.86
N VAL A 492 -9.46 14.59 -16.01
CA VAL A 492 -10.65 13.92 -16.51
C VAL A 492 -10.38 12.45 -16.79
N LEU A 493 -9.28 12.13 -17.49
CA LEU A 493 -8.90 10.74 -17.78
C LEU A 493 -8.60 9.94 -16.49
N TYR A 494 -7.95 10.59 -15.52
CA TYR A 494 -7.64 9.97 -14.22
C TYR A 494 -8.91 9.65 -13.42
N CYS A 495 -9.86 10.58 -13.33
CA CYS A 495 -11.16 10.34 -12.69
C CYS A 495 -12.01 9.30 -13.46
N SER A 496 -11.90 9.28 -14.80
CA SER A 496 -12.54 8.25 -15.60
C SER A 496 -11.97 6.86 -15.32
N ALA A 497 -10.66 6.74 -15.08
CA ALA A 497 -10.02 5.48 -14.70
C ALA A 497 -10.54 4.96 -13.35
N THR A 498 -10.83 5.85 -12.38
CA THR A 498 -11.48 5.49 -11.11
C THR A 498 -12.82 4.78 -11.35
N PHE A 499 -13.65 5.33 -12.24
CA PHE A 499 -14.93 4.73 -12.60
C PHE A 499 -14.75 3.42 -13.37
N VAL A 500 -13.88 3.41 -14.37
CA VAL A 500 -13.60 2.25 -15.22
C VAL A 500 -13.14 1.04 -14.42
N ALA A 501 -12.33 1.25 -13.37
CA ALA A 501 -11.88 0.17 -12.48
C ALA A 501 -13.02 -0.63 -11.84
N THR A 502 -14.21 -0.03 -11.71
CA THR A 502 -15.38 -0.65 -11.07
C THR A 502 -16.31 -1.37 -12.04
N LEU A 503 -15.99 -1.39 -13.36
CA LEU A 503 -16.80 -2.03 -14.41
C LEU A 503 -16.60 -3.54 -14.52
N GLY A 504 -15.73 -4.15 -13.69
CA GLY A 504 -15.57 -5.60 -13.62
C GLY A 504 -14.58 -6.20 -14.64
N PHE A 505 -13.63 -5.43 -15.15
CA PHE A 505 -12.57 -5.95 -16.04
C PHE A 505 -11.57 -6.83 -15.30
N MET A 506 -11.29 -6.50 -14.03
CA MET A 506 -10.46 -7.30 -13.14
C MET A 506 -11.38 -8.15 -12.27
N ARG A 507 -11.21 -9.46 -12.35
CA ARG A 507 -12.10 -10.41 -11.66
C ARG A 507 -11.41 -11.12 -10.51
N THR A 508 -10.08 -11.19 -10.53
CA THR A 508 -9.30 -11.90 -9.53
C THR A 508 -8.26 -11.00 -8.86
N ASP A 509 -7.93 -11.30 -7.61
CA ASP A 509 -6.89 -10.59 -6.87
C ASP A 509 -5.51 -10.71 -7.52
N ARG A 510 -5.22 -11.83 -8.17
CA ARG A 510 -3.95 -12.00 -8.90
C ARG A 510 -3.82 -11.05 -10.07
N GLU A 511 -4.91 -10.82 -10.80
CA GLU A 511 -4.92 -9.85 -11.90
C GLU A 511 -4.72 -8.42 -11.38
N LEU A 512 -5.46 -8.08 -10.33
CA LEU A 512 -5.37 -6.79 -9.67
C LEU A 512 -3.97 -6.56 -9.10
N ASP A 513 -3.42 -7.53 -8.35
CA ASP A 513 -2.07 -7.47 -7.80
C ASP A 513 -1.01 -7.33 -8.89
N ALA A 514 -1.09 -8.13 -9.96
CA ALA A 514 -0.12 -8.09 -11.05
C ALA A 514 -0.08 -6.71 -11.74
N VAL A 515 -1.24 -6.11 -12.01
CA VAL A 515 -1.30 -4.79 -12.65
C VAL A 515 -0.77 -3.70 -11.72
N THR A 516 -1.21 -3.68 -10.46
CA THR A 516 -0.87 -2.63 -9.50
C THR A 516 0.60 -2.69 -9.08
N THR A 517 1.11 -3.88 -8.79
CA THR A 517 2.50 -4.05 -8.36
C THR A 517 3.49 -3.87 -9.50
N THR A 518 3.08 -4.13 -10.77
CA THR A 518 3.91 -3.81 -11.94
C THR A 518 4.14 -2.29 -12.03
N GLY A 519 3.10 -1.47 -11.87
CA GLY A 519 3.23 -0.01 -11.87
C GLY A 519 4.19 0.48 -10.79
N THR A 520 4.03 0.01 -9.56
CA THR A 520 4.91 0.36 -8.42
C THR A 520 6.36 -0.10 -8.65
N GLY A 521 6.55 -1.32 -9.18
CA GLY A 521 7.88 -1.84 -9.48
C GLY A 521 8.62 -1.04 -10.54
N LEU A 522 7.91 -0.51 -11.56
CA LEU A 522 8.50 0.39 -12.57
C LEU A 522 9.00 1.69 -11.94
N VAL A 523 8.24 2.29 -11.03
CA VAL A 523 8.64 3.50 -10.31
C VAL A 523 9.89 3.22 -9.48
N LEU A 524 9.92 2.13 -8.73
CA LEU A 524 11.04 1.71 -7.89
C LEU A 524 12.32 1.53 -8.71
N LEU A 525 12.21 0.86 -9.86
CA LEU A 525 13.35 0.59 -10.75
C LEU A 525 14.07 1.86 -11.23
N VAL A 526 13.35 2.97 -11.38
CA VAL A 526 13.92 4.25 -11.82
C VAL A 526 14.34 5.12 -10.63
N SER A 527 13.53 5.17 -9.57
CA SER A 527 13.77 6.06 -8.42
C SER A 527 14.95 5.62 -7.56
N LEU A 528 15.03 4.32 -7.25
CA LEU A 528 16.05 3.80 -6.34
C LEU A 528 17.50 4.07 -6.84
N PRO A 529 17.83 3.87 -8.13
CA PRO A 529 19.14 4.27 -8.68
C PRO A 529 19.42 5.77 -8.58
N ILE A 530 18.42 6.65 -8.79
CA ILE A 530 18.59 8.10 -8.64
C ILE A 530 19.01 8.42 -7.20
N THR A 531 18.28 7.85 -6.23
CA THR A 531 18.57 8.04 -4.82
C THR A 531 19.93 7.49 -4.43
N LEU A 532 20.33 6.30 -4.93
CA LEU A 532 21.64 5.71 -4.67
C LEU A 532 22.80 6.55 -5.26
N ILE A 533 22.65 7.05 -6.49
CA ILE A 533 23.71 7.80 -7.18
C ILE A 533 23.93 9.17 -6.52
N PHE A 534 22.85 9.87 -6.16
CA PHE A 534 22.92 11.25 -5.68
C PHE A 534 22.71 11.42 -4.18
N GLY A 535 22.32 10.38 -3.46
CA GLY A 535 21.99 10.43 -2.03
C GLY A 535 23.15 10.88 -1.14
N TYR A 536 24.40 10.73 -1.58
CA TYR A 536 25.57 11.24 -0.85
C TYR A 536 25.49 12.77 -0.63
N LYS A 537 24.85 13.52 -1.55
CA LYS A 537 24.64 14.96 -1.40
C LYS A 537 23.62 15.27 -0.29
N ALA A 538 22.53 14.51 -0.26
CA ALA A 538 21.52 14.64 0.82
C ALA A 538 22.13 14.25 2.17
N ILE A 539 22.98 13.22 2.23
CA ILE A 539 23.71 12.83 3.44
C ILE A 539 24.65 13.96 3.91
N ALA A 540 25.37 14.61 3.00
CA ALA A 540 26.24 15.73 3.34
C ALA A 540 25.43 16.89 3.95
N ALA A 541 24.33 17.28 3.30
CA ALA A 541 23.41 18.29 3.81
C ALA A 541 22.81 17.90 5.17
N TYR A 542 22.44 16.63 5.33
CA TYR A 542 21.93 16.09 6.59
C TYR A 542 22.95 16.24 7.73
N HIS A 543 24.20 15.85 7.51
CA HIS A 543 25.23 15.99 8.54
C HIS A 543 25.51 17.44 8.92
N GLU A 544 25.55 18.34 7.92
CA GLU A 544 25.70 19.77 8.17
C GLU A 544 24.52 20.32 8.99
N TYR A 545 23.29 19.99 8.61
CA TYR A 545 22.08 20.37 9.34
C TYR A 545 22.11 19.89 10.80
N ILE A 546 22.44 18.61 11.02
CA ILE A 546 22.51 18.03 12.36
C ILE A 546 23.64 18.65 13.20
N ALA A 547 24.74 19.05 12.58
CA ALA A 547 25.80 19.78 13.29
C ALA A 547 25.31 21.16 13.77
N ARG A 548 24.59 21.91 12.91
CA ARG A 548 23.97 23.20 13.27
C ARG A 548 22.90 23.02 14.36
N LEU A 549 22.09 21.98 14.28
CA LEU A 549 21.09 21.66 15.31
C LEU A 549 21.75 21.36 16.68
N LYS A 550 22.84 20.58 16.70
CA LYS A 550 23.57 20.24 17.92
C LYS A 550 24.31 21.44 18.53
N SER A 551 24.77 22.38 17.75
CA SER A 551 25.42 23.62 18.23
C SER A 551 24.43 24.63 18.80
N GLY A 552 23.13 24.39 18.72
CA GLY A 552 22.09 25.32 19.16
C GLY A 552 21.91 26.55 18.24
N SER A 553 22.50 26.53 17.05
CA SER A 553 22.35 27.63 16.07
C SER A 553 21.00 27.63 15.36
N MET A 554 20.20 26.56 15.53
CA MET A 554 18.82 26.48 15.03
C MET A 554 17.84 26.67 16.18
N VAL A 555 17.19 27.79 16.21
CA VAL A 555 16.17 28.13 17.23
C VAL A 555 14.78 27.91 16.60
N PRO A 556 13.83 27.30 17.33
CA PRO A 556 12.43 27.27 16.89
C PRO A 556 11.90 28.69 16.66
N GLU A 557 11.15 28.89 15.58
CA GLU A 557 10.49 30.19 15.31
C GLU A 557 9.25 30.38 16.17
N HIS A 558 8.59 29.27 16.54
CA HIS A 558 7.42 29.25 17.40
C HIS A 558 7.60 28.26 18.57
N LEU A 559 7.47 28.76 19.80
CA LEU A 559 7.59 27.92 21.00
C LEU A 559 6.33 27.09 21.26
N HIS A 560 5.15 27.64 20.98
CA HIS A 560 3.86 27.02 21.24
C HIS A 560 2.88 27.24 20.06
N PRO A 561 3.13 26.61 18.89
CA PRO A 561 2.21 26.75 17.75
C PRO A 561 0.83 26.15 18.07
N HIS A 562 -0.23 26.86 17.70
CA HIS A 562 -1.59 26.33 17.85
C HIS A 562 -1.84 25.22 16.84
N LEU A 563 -2.14 24.01 17.31
CA LEU A 563 -2.35 22.84 16.46
C LEU A 563 -3.46 23.05 15.41
N VAL A 564 -4.49 23.83 15.71
CA VAL A 564 -5.57 24.16 14.77
C VAL A 564 -5.06 24.96 13.59
N ASP A 565 -4.13 25.90 13.80
CA ASP A 565 -3.55 26.71 12.75
C ASP A 565 -2.60 25.88 11.89
N VAL A 566 -1.80 25.03 12.52
CA VAL A 566 -0.93 24.06 11.84
C VAL A 566 -1.75 23.14 10.93
N ILE A 567 -2.84 22.54 11.43
CA ILE A 567 -3.71 21.65 10.64
C ILE A 567 -4.40 22.41 9.50
N SER A 568 -4.90 23.63 9.76
CA SER A 568 -5.60 24.42 8.76
C SER A 568 -4.68 25.06 7.73
N GLY A 569 -3.36 25.07 7.96
CA GLY A 569 -2.37 25.72 7.11
C GLY A 569 -2.43 27.24 7.17
N LYS A 570 -2.97 27.81 8.25
CA LYS A 570 -2.85 29.23 8.52
C LYS A 570 -1.43 29.52 8.98
N ASP A 571 -0.91 30.66 8.53
CA ASP A 571 0.37 31.14 9.03
C ASP A 571 0.24 31.35 10.55
N VAL A 572 1.18 30.77 11.32
CA VAL A 572 1.19 30.92 12.76
C VAL A 572 1.54 32.39 13.05
N GLU A 573 0.56 33.16 13.49
CA GLU A 573 0.80 34.53 13.93
C GLU A 573 1.56 34.51 15.25
N GLU A 574 2.62 35.31 15.39
CA GLU A 574 3.27 35.54 16.67
C GLU A 574 2.23 36.13 17.63
N GLU A 575 1.90 35.42 18.72
CA GLU A 575 1.25 36.08 19.83
C GLU A 575 2.18 37.20 20.29
N SER A 576 1.77 38.45 20.01
CA SER A 576 2.41 39.62 20.56
C SER A 576 2.32 39.52 22.10
N SER A 577 3.42 39.11 22.72
CA SER A 577 3.62 39.04 24.17
C SER A 577 3.40 40.40 24.84
#